data_4bb6395a06a0080965a5988cb9b58c3a
#
_entry.id   4bb6395a06a0080965a5988cb9b58c3a
#
_cell.length_a   1.000
_cell.length_b   1.000
_cell.length_c   1.000
_cell.angle_alpha   90.00
_cell.angle_beta   90.00
_cell.angle_gamma   90.00
#
_symmetry.space_group_name_H-M   'P 1'
#
loop_
_entity.id
_entity.type
_entity.pdbx_description
1 polymer ?
#
loop_
_entity_poly.entity_id
_entity_poly.type
_entity_poly.pdbx_seq_one_letter_code
_entity_poly.pdbx_strand_id
1 'polypeptide(L)'
;MKKKIAIIGAGIAGLTFANLIKKNSDYEFMLYEKQESLSLDEGFGIQLSTNSVKILNTIGFNKMDKSKIFHPMGVDFYNIQNKKICELDLTQFNTEEKKYTTLKRSTLIEFLKDDVYTQHLRFGKKIKEVTELKGKVFIKFDDNTNDLVDLVIGADGIFSNTRSFFEKKKNEPKFKKAIAVRTILKTK
;
A
#
# COMPACT_ATOMS: atom_id res chain seq x y z
N MET A 1 -24.65 0.70 -16.11
CA MET A 1 -24.37 0.03 -14.81
C MET A 1 -22.93 0.30 -14.43
N LYS A 2 -22.65 0.60 -13.16
CA LYS A 2 -21.27 0.75 -12.66
C LYS A 2 -20.53 -0.59 -12.73
N LYS A 3 -19.26 -0.54 -13.06
CA LYS A 3 -18.39 -1.73 -12.99
C LYS A 3 -17.97 -1.96 -11.53
N LYS A 4 -18.10 -3.20 -11.08
CA LYS A 4 -17.74 -3.63 -9.72
C LYS A 4 -16.30 -4.12 -9.66
N ILE A 5 -15.51 -3.57 -8.74
CA ILE A 5 -14.09 -3.86 -8.57
C ILE A 5 -13.84 -4.45 -7.17
N ALA A 6 -13.16 -5.58 -7.12
CA ALA A 6 -12.61 -6.12 -5.88
C ALA A 6 -11.13 -5.72 -5.77
N ILE A 7 -10.76 -5.08 -4.66
CA ILE A 7 -9.38 -4.76 -4.32
C ILE A 7 -8.96 -5.72 -3.21
N ILE A 8 -7.90 -6.49 -3.43
CA ILE A 8 -7.44 -7.52 -2.50
C ILE A 8 -6.20 -7.06 -1.76
N GLY A 9 -6.34 -6.83 -0.46
CA GLY A 9 -5.31 -6.32 0.45
C GLY A 9 -5.51 -4.85 0.79
N ALA A 10 -5.69 -4.55 2.08
CA ALA A 10 -5.83 -3.19 2.63
C ALA A 10 -4.49 -2.61 3.13
N GLY A 11 -3.39 -2.94 2.46
CA GLY A 11 -2.11 -2.27 2.61
C GLY A 11 -2.06 -0.91 1.92
N ILE A 12 -0.89 -0.26 1.92
CA ILE A 12 -0.68 1.06 1.29
C ILE A 12 -1.18 1.07 -0.17
N ALA A 13 -0.86 0.04 -0.95
CA ALA A 13 -1.24 -0.02 -2.36
C ALA A 13 -2.76 -0.10 -2.54
N GLY A 14 -3.43 -1.01 -1.83
CA GLY A 14 -4.89 -1.19 -1.93
C GLY A 14 -5.66 0.03 -1.44
N LEU A 15 -5.28 0.60 -0.31
CA LEU A 15 -5.88 1.81 0.23
C LEU A 15 -5.66 3.03 -0.69
N THR A 16 -4.45 3.17 -1.26
CA THR A 16 -4.19 4.25 -2.23
C THR A 16 -5.05 4.09 -3.47
N PHE A 17 -5.13 2.88 -4.04
CA PHE A 17 -5.97 2.62 -5.21
C PHE A 17 -7.45 2.88 -4.91
N ALA A 18 -7.97 2.44 -3.77
CA ALA A 18 -9.33 2.70 -3.32
C ALA A 18 -9.63 4.21 -3.26
N ASN A 19 -8.71 5.00 -2.71
CA ASN A 19 -8.84 6.45 -2.64
C ASN A 19 -8.82 7.14 -4.02
N LEU A 20 -8.05 6.62 -4.96
CA LEU A 20 -8.02 7.14 -6.32
C LEU A 20 -9.31 6.84 -7.07
N ILE A 21 -9.84 5.61 -6.94
CA ILE A 21 -10.99 5.17 -7.72
C ILE A 21 -12.33 5.67 -7.16
N LYS A 22 -12.41 5.96 -5.85
CA LYS A 22 -13.68 6.42 -5.22
C LYS A 22 -14.25 7.69 -5.84
N LYS A 23 -13.42 8.50 -6.49
CA LYS A 23 -13.84 9.73 -7.17
C LYS A 23 -14.46 9.48 -8.54
N ASN A 24 -14.35 8.26 -9.07
CA ASN A 24 -14.88 7.91 -10.38
C ASN A 24 -16.25 7.24 -10.24
N SER A 25 -17.29 7.90 -10.75
CA SER A 25 -18.68 7.44 -10.65
C SER A 25 -18.99 6.18 -11.47
N ASP A 26 -18.10 5.78 -12.39
CA ASP A 26 -18.29 4.61 -13.25
C ASP A 26 -17.98 3.29 -12.53
N TYR A 27 -17.36 3.38 -11.37
CA TYR A 27 -16.94 2.24 -10.58
C TYR A 27 -17.62 2.18 -9.22
N GLU A 28 -17.88 0.95 -8.79
CA GLU A 28 -18.18 0.57 -7.43
C GLU A 28 -17.08 -0.37 -6.96
N PHE A 29 -16.57 -0.23 -5.75
CA PHE A 29 -15.49 -1.09 -5.27
C PHE A 29 -15.73 -1.63 -3.87
N MET A 30 -15.10 -2.77 -3.61
CA MET A 30 -14.98 -3.37 -2.28
C MET A 30 -13.51 -3.75 -2.03
N LEU A 31 -12.98 -3.36 -0.89
CA LEU A 31 -11.64 -3.67 -0.43
C LEU A 31 -11.72 -4.83 0.57
N TYR A 32 -10.99 -5.91 0.30
CA TYR A 32 -10.95 -7.13 1.11
C TYR A 32 -9.59 -7.28 1.79
N GLU A 33 -9.59 -7.44 3.11
CA GLU A 33 -8.39 -7.65 3.92
C GLU A 33 -8.50 -8.98 4.66
N LYS A 34 -7.43 -9.78 4.61
CA LYS A 34 -7.38 -11.10 5.27
C LYS A 34 -7.28 -11.03 6.79
N GLN A 35 -6.69 -9.96 7.32
CA GLN A 35 -6.60 -9.71 8.75
C GLN A 35 -7.95 -9.21 9.31
N GLU A 36 -8.14 -9.36 10.61
CA GLU A 36 -9.35 -8.89 11.31
C GLU A 36 -9.36 -7.37 11.53
N SER A 37 -8.21 -6.72 11.38
CA SER A 37 -8.05 -5.27 11.49
C SER A 37 -6.84 -4.78 10.70
N LEU A 38 -6.73 -3.46 10.49
CA LEU A 38 -5.50 -2.87 9.96
C LEU A 38 -4.43 -2.83 11.05
N SER A 39 -3.25 -3.36 10.72
CA SER A 39 -2.08 -3.30 11.59
C SER A 39 -1.48 -1.89 11.58
N LEU A 40 -1.84 -1.07 12.57
CA LEU A 40 -1.30 0.27 12.75
C LEU A 40 -0.03 0.27 13.60
N ASP A 41 0.13 -0.72 14.49
CA ASP A 41 1.27 -0.82 15.40
C ASP A 41 2.51 -1.44 14.75
N GLU A 42 2.35 -2.06 13.59
CA GLU A 42 3.44 -2.66 12.84
C GLU A 42 4.05 -1.67 11.84
N GLY A 43 5.36 -1.67 11.81
CA GLY A 43 6.13 -0.97 10.80
C GLY A 43 6.88 0.23 11.32
N PHE A 44 7.96 0.50 10.62
CA PHE A 44 8.91 1.56 10.90
C PHE A 44 8.62 2.79 10.02
N GLY A 45 9.57 3.72 10.01
CA GLY A 45 9.56 4.80 9.03
C GLY A 45 9.58 4.27 7.59
N ILE A 46 8.88 4.95 6.72
CA ILE A 46 8.90 4.73 5.27
C ILE A 46 9.34 5.99 4.56
N GLN A 47 9.83 5.79 3.35
CA GLN A 47 10.29 6.85 2.47
C GLN A 47 9.38 6.89 1.24
N LEU A 48 8.90 8.08 0.92
CA LEU A 48 8.08 8.35 -0.24
C LEU A 48 8.88 9.21 -1.22
N SER A 49 9.14 8.68 -2.39
CA SER A 49 9.74 9.45 -3.48
C SER A 49 8.79 10.52 -3.99
N THR A 50 9.31 11.52 -4.68
CA THR A 50 8.51 12.66 -5.17
C THR A 50 7.40 12.26 -6.14
N ASN A 51 7.59 11.19 -6.93
CA ASN A 51 6.52 10.64 -7.77
C ASN A 51 5.39 9.99 -6.95
N SER A 52 5.70 9.29 -5.85
CA SER A 52 4.69 8.76 -4.95
C SER A 52 3.91 9.89 -4.25
N VAL A 53 4.63 10.92 -3.78
CA VAL A 53 4.01 12.11 -3.17
C VAL A 53 3.10 12.82 -4.15
N LYS A 54 3.50 12.95 -5.43
CA LYS A 54 2.64 13.52 -6.49
C LYS A 54 1.30 12.80 -6.59
N ILE A 55 1.31 11.46 -6.58
CA ILE A 55 0.07 10.66 -6.62
C ILE A 55 -0.76 10.87 -5.34
N LEU A 56 -0.12 10.78 -4.17
CA LEU A 56 -0.80 10.94 -2.89
C LEU A 56 -1.40 12.35 -2.70
N ASN A 57 -0.78 13.39 -3.27
CA ASN A 57 -1.32 14.74 -3.24
C ASN A 57 -2.67 14.85 -3.97
N THR A 58 -2.92 14.03 -4.99
CA THR A 58 -4.23 14.00 -5.67
C THR A 58 -5.37 13.52 -4.76
N ILE A 59 -5.03 12.84 -3.68
CA ILE A 59 -5.98 12.36 -2.66
C ILE A 59 -5.86 13.13 -1.33
N GLY A 60 -5.15 14.27 -1.31
CA GLY A 60 -5.12 15.19 -0.16
C GLY A 60 -3.91 15.06 0.76
N PHE A 61 -2.88 14.29 0.42
CA PHE A 61 -1.69 14.13 1.25
C PHE A 61 -0.96 15.45 1.56
N ASN A 62 -1.02 16.43 0.66
CA ASN A 62 -0.49 17.78 0.86
C ASN A 62 -1.15 18.55 2.02
N LYS A 63 -2.30 18.09 2.51
CA LYS A 63 -3.02 18.67 3.66
C LYS A 63 -2.68 17.97 4.98
N MET A 64 -1.82 16.94 4.94
CA MET A 64 -1.43 16.21 6.14
C MET A 64 -0.70 17.14 7.13
N ASP A 65 -0.88 16.86 8.42
CA ASP A 65 -0.19 17.56 9.50
C ASP A 65 1.34 17.49 9.32
N LYS A 66 1.96 18.64 9.16
CA LYS A 66 3.40 18.79 8.91
C LYS A 66 4.26 18.25 10.06
N SER A 67 3.73 18.16 11.28
CA SER A 67 4.44 17.57 12.42
C SER A 67 4.63 16.06 12.32
N LYS A 68 3.85 15.41 11.47
CA LYS A 68 3.88 13.94 11.24
C LYS A 68 4.77 13.51 10.07
N ILE A 69 5.30 14.46 9.32
CA ILE A 69 6.10 14.21 8.11
C ILE A 69 7.44 14.94 8.22
N PHE A 70 8.45 14.38 7.54
CA PHE A 70 9.77 15.00 7.46
C PHE A 70 10.28 14.97 6.01
N HIS A 71 10.96 16.02 5.57
CA HIS A 71 11.54 16.14 4.25
C HIS A 71 13.07 16.12 4.35
N PRO A 72 13.71 14.93 4.22
CA PRO A 72 15.15 14.84 4.26
C PRO A 72 15.78 15.53 3.04
N MET A 73 16.90 16.21 3.26
CA MET A 73 17.67 16.84 2.18
C MET A 73 18.61 15.85 1.49
N GLY A 74 19.02 14.80 2.19
CA GLY A 74 19.94 13.79 1.64
C GLY A 74 19.88 12.46 2.36
N VAL A 75 20.54 11.47 1.80
CA VAL A 75 20.76 10.15 2.38
C VAL A 75 22.23 9.81 2.29
N ASP A 76 22.84 9.55 3.42
CA ASP A 76 24.22 9.09 3.53
C ASP A 76 24.29 7.58 3.70
N PHE A 77 25.21 6.96 3.01
CA PHE A 77 25.49 5.53 3.13
C PHE A 77 26.86 5.30 3.75
N TYR A 78 26.91 4.47 4.77
CA TYR A 78 28.12 4.13 5.51
C TYR A 78 28.39 2.63 5.49
N ASN A 79 29.67 2.23 5.51
CA ASN A 79 30.03 0.84 5.70
C ASN A 79 30.06 0.47 7.21
N ILE A 80 30.36 -0.79 7.52
CA ILE A 80 30.41 -1.29 8.90
C ILE A 80 31.54 -0.66 9.74
N GLN A 81 32.55 -0.04 9.13
CA GLN A 81 33.59 0.71 9.78
C GLN A 81 33.24 2.20 9.96
N ASN A 82 31.97 2.56 9.75
CA ASN A 82 31.47 3.93 9.83
C ASN A 82 32.14 4.90 8.84
N LYS A 83 32.66 4.40 7.70
CA LYS A 83 33.18 5.22 6.61
C LYS A 83 32.08 5.51 5.61
N LYS A 84 31.86 6.78 5.28
CA LYS A 84 30.89 7.20 4.27
C LYS A 84 31.28 6.62 2.90
N ILE A 85 30.34 5.91 2.28
CA ILE A 85 30.50 5.28 0.96
C ILE A 85 30.02 6.23 -0.12
N CYS A 86 28.82 6.79 0.06
CA CYS A 86 28.24 7.74 -0.88
C CYS A 86 27.17 8.59 -0.18
N GLU A 87 26.78 9.63 -0.88
CA GLU A 87 25.70 10.55 -0.51
C GLU A 87 24.75 10.70 -1.68
N LEU A 88 23.47 10.77 -1.38
CA LEU A 88 22.43 11.09 -2.35
C LEU A 88 21.77 12.40 -1.95
N ASP A 89 21.97 13.44 -2.73
CA ASP A 89 21.26 14.71 -2.58
C ASP A 89 19.82 14.54 -3.07
N LEU A 90 18.85 14.70 -2.15
CA LEU A 90 17.44 14.58 -2.45
C LEU A 90 16.80 15.91 -2.88
N THR A 91 17.49 17.03 -2.67
CA THR A 91 16.96 18.36 -2.97
C THR A 91 16.71 18.56 -4.45
N GLN A 92 17.53 17.96 -5.30
CA GLN A 92 17.40 18.00 -6.76
C GLN A 92 16.11 17.37 -7.30
N PHE A 93 15.45 16.50 -6.53
CA PHE A 93 14.18 15.86 -6.91
C PHE A 93 12.97 16.60 -6.36
N ASN A 94 13.17 17.56 -5.45
CA ASN A 94 12.11 18.27 -4.77
C ASN A 94 11.64 19.48 -5.60
N THR A 95 10.33 19.72 -5.55
CA THR A 95 9.69 20.96 -6.02
C THR A 95 8.81 21.51 -4.90
N GLU A 96 8.23 22.70 -5.07
CA GLU A 96 7.27 23.24 -4.10
C GLU A 96 6.07 22.32 -3.87
N GLU A 97 5.59 21.68 -4.95
CA GLU A 97 4.40 20.81 -4.91
C GLU A 97 4.66 19.40 -4.38
N LYS A 98 5.89 18.90 -4.51
CA LYS A 98 6.24 17.53 -4.15
C LYS A 98 7.66 17.45 -3.60
N LYS A 99 7.80 16.96 -2.39
CA LYS A 99 9.08 16.76 -1.72
C LYS A 99 9.25 15.31 -1.33
N TYR A 100 10.47 14.81 -1.44
CA TYR A 100 10.81 13.53 -0.84
C TYR A 100 10.41 13.55 0.62
N THR A 101 9.65 12.56 1.07
CA THR A 101 9.00 12.60 2.39
C THR A 101 9.24 11.32 3.15
N THR A 102 9.56 11.45 4.43
CA THR A 102 9.60 10.32 5.37
C THR A 102 8.55 10.51 6.46
N LEU A 103 7.94 9.42 6.87
CA LEU A 103 6.94 9.38 7.93
C LEU A 103 6.82 7.97 8.50
N LYS A 104 6.11 7.82 9.61
CA LYS A 104 5.75 6.48 10.12
C LYS A 104 4.79 5.79 9.15
N ARG A 105 4.96 4.48 8.94
CA ARG A 105 4.05 3.68 8.11
C ARG A 105 2.61 3.75 8.64
N SER A 106 2.43 3.69 9.95
CA SER A 106 1.12 3.83 10.59
C SER A 106 0.43 5.13 10.21
N THR A 107 1.15 6.25 10.26
CA THR A 107 0.62 7.58 9.88
C THR A 107 0.10 7.61 8.43
N LEU A 108 0.81 6.95 7.50
CA LEU A 108 0.32 6.87 6.12
C LEU A 108 -0.92 5.97 6.01
N ILE A 109 -0.95 4.84 6.72
CA ILE A 109 -2.11 3.94 6.73
C ILE A 109 -3.34 4.65 7.33
N GLU A 110 -3.17 5.38 8.44
CA GLU A 110 -4.24 6.18 9.04
C GLU A 110 -4.81 7.19 8.05
N PHE A 111 -3.94 7.99 7.41
CA PHE A 111 -4.35 8.93 6.37
C PHE A 111 -5.13 8.26 5.24
N LEU A 112 -4.65 7.14 4.73
CA LEU A 112 -5.29 6.43 3.62
C LEU A 112 -6.61 5.77 4.04
N LYS A 113 -6.71 5.30 5.28
CA LYS A 113 -7.89 4.63 5.82
C LYS A 113 -9.03 5.62 6.07
N ASP A 114 -8.73 6.82 6.59
CA ASP A 114 -9.74 7.81 7.01
C ASP A 114 -10.68 8.20 5.86
N ASP A 115 -10.17 8.12 4.65
CA ASP A 115 -10.91 8.43 3.44
C ASP A 115 -11.62 7.23 2.78
N VAL A 116 -11.27 5.99 3.18
CA VAL A 116 -11.96 4.76 2.73
C VAL A 116 -13.00 4.38 3.78
N TYR A 117 -14.25 4.74 3.53
CA TYR A 117 -15.36 4.46 4.45
C TYR A 117 -15.42 2.97 4.80
N THR A 118 -15.75 2.69 6.06
CA THR A 118 -15.91 1.32 6.60
C THR A 118 -16.85 0.44 5.78
N GLN A 119 -17.81 1.04 5.07
CA GLN A 119 -18.73 0.35 4.17
C GLN A 119 -18.05 -0.30 2.95
N HIS A 120 -16.86 0.19 2.54
CA HIS A 120 -16.10 -0.35 1.40
C HIS A 120 -14.96 -1.28 1.82
N LEU A 121 -14.80 -1.58 3.10
CA LEU A 121 -13.74 -2.43 3.63
C LEU A 121 -14.33 -3.64 4.36
N ARG A 122 -13.85 -4.83 4.00
CA ARG A 122 -14.22 -6.09 4.63
C ARG A 122 -12.98 -6.79 5.16
N PHE A 123 -12.96 -7.03 6.46
CA PHE A 123 -11.90 -7.77 7.16
C PHE A 123 -12.18 -9.28 7.20
N GLY A 124 -11.19 -10.08 7.58
CA GLY A 124 -11.29 -11.54 7.67
C GLY A 124 -11.47 -12.22 6.30
N LYS A 125 -11.21 -11.51 5.19
CA LYS A 125 -11.50 -11.98 3.82
C LYS A 125 -10.24 -12.47 3.13
N LYS A 126 -9.81 -13.69 3.46
CA LYS A 126 -8.71 -14.35 2.75
C LYS A 126 -9.24 -15.10 1.53
N ILE A 127 -8.64 -14.83 0.38
CA ILE A 127 -9.04 -15.49 -0.87
C ILE A 127 -8.67 -16.97 -0.82
N LYS A 128 -9.66 -17.81 -1.17
CA LYS A 128 -9.53 -19.25 -1.37
C LYS A 128 -9.44 -19.62 -2.85
N GLU A 129 -10.24 -18.97 -3.68
CA GLU A 129 -10.33 -19.27 -5.10
C GLU A 129 -10.70 -18.02 -5.90
N VAL A 130 -10.16 -17.92 -7.11
CA VAL A 130 -10.53 -16.89 -8.09
C VAL A 130 -10.74 -17.60 -9.44
N THR A 131 -11.91 -17.43 -10.05
CA THR A 131 -12.26 -18.07 -11.31
C THR A 131 -12.96 -17.09 -12.24
N GLU A 132 -12.60 -17.09 -13.51
CA GLU A 132 -13.32 -16.34 -14.53
C GLU A 132 -14.63 -17.04 -14.88
N LEU A 133 -15.74 -16.30 -14.86
CA LEU A 133 -17.08 -16.82 -15.15
C LEU A 133 -17.84 -15.84 -16.05
N LYS A 134 -18.01 -16.18 -17.32
CA LYS A 134 -18.79 -15.40 -18.31
C LYS A 134 -18.41 -13.91 -18.36
N GLY A 135 -17.10 -13.63 -18.42
CA GLY A 135 -16.58 -12.26 -18.48
C GLY A 135 -16.60 -11.48 -17.17
N LYS A 136 -16.90 -12.15 -16.05
CA LYS A 136 -16.76 -11.65 -14.69
C LYS A 136 -15.78 -12.50 -13.90
N VAL A 137 -15.37 -12.02 -12.75
CA VAL A 137 -14.47 -12.74 -11.85
C VAL A 137 -15.24 -13.15 -10.59
N PHE A 138 -15.34 -14.45 -10.38
CA PHE A 138 -15.88 -15.05 -9.17
C PHE A 138 -14.76 -15.21 -8.15
N ILE A 139 -14.98 -14.69 -6.93
CA ILE A 139 -14.04 -14.78 -5.83
C ILE A 139 -14.71 -15.55 -4.69
N LYS A 140 -14.04 -16.59 -4.19
CA LYS A 140 -14.45 -17.33 -3.00
C LYS A 140 -13.46 -17.08 -1.88
N PHE A 141 -13.97 -16.81 -0.68
CA PHE A 141 -13.18 -16.58 0.53
C PHE A 141 -13.13 -17.83 1.42
N ASP A 142 -12.16 -17.89 2.33
CA ASP A 142 -11.99 -19.03 3.27
C ASP A 142 -13.19 -19.19 4.22
N ASP A 143 -13.92 -18.13 4.51
CA ASP A 143 -15.15 -18.12 5.31
C ASP A 143 -16.39 -18.60 4.54
N ASN A 144 -16.20 -19.16 3.34
CA ASN A 144 -17.21 -19.63 2.40
C ASN A 144 -18.14 -18.56 1.80
N THR A 145 -17.91 -17.28 2.09
CA THR A 145 -18.57 -16.21 1.35
C THR A 145 -17.95 -16.06 -0.04
N ASN A 146 -18.66 -15.40 -0.93
CA ASN A 146 -18.20 -15.17 -2.30
C ASN A 146 -18.61 -13.78 -2.80
N ASP A 147 -18.00 -13.34 -3.87
CA ASP A 147 -18.38 -12.16 -4.62
C ASP A 147 -18.20 -12.39 -6.13
N LEU A 148 -18.99 -11.66 -6.93
CA LEU A 148 -18.91 -11.67 -8.40
C LEU A 148 -18.69 -10.23 -8.87
N VAL A 149 -17.53 -9.98 -9.48
CA VAL A 149 -17.07 -8.63 -9.84
C VAL A 149 -16.67 -8.57 -11.31
N ASP A 150 -16.52 -7.36 -11.84
CA ASP A 150 -16.06 -7.15 -13.21
C ASP A 150 -14.52 -7.13 -13.29
N LEU A 151 -13.83 -6.76 -12.19
CA LEU A 151 -12.37 -6.64 -12.15
C LEU A 151 -11.83 -6.96 -10.75
N VAL A 152 -10.66 -7.59 -10.69
CA VAL A 152 -9.91 -7.83 -9.45
C VAL A 152 -8.57 -7.11 -9.53
N ILE A 153 -8.25 -6.33 -8.49
CA ILE A 153 -6.96 -5.66 -8.29
C ILE A 153 -6.23 -6.36 -7.15
N GLY A 154 -5.13 -7.04 -7.46
CA GLY A 154 -4.27 -7.66 -6.46
C GLY A 154 -3.33 -6.65 -5.81
N ALA A 155 -3.53 -6.38 -4.52
CA ALA A 155 -2.70 -5.52 -3.67
C ALA A 155 -2.26 -6.23 -2.38
N ASP A 156 -2.24 -7.57 -2.40
CA ASP A 156 -2.02 -8.48 -1.26
C ASP A 156 -0.55 -8.77 -0.96
N GLY A 157 0.35 -7.95 -1.49
CA GLY A 157 1.76 -7.85 -1.07
C GLY A 157 2.67 -8.94 -1.64
N ILE A 158 3.83 -9.13 -0.98
CA ILE A 158 4.90 -10.01 -1.46
C ILE A 158 4.48 -11.50 -1.51
N PHE A 159 3.59 -11.93 -0.61
CA PHE A 159 3.03 -13.28 -0.56
C PHE A 159 1.68 -13.37 -1.27
N SER A 160 1.51 -12.63 -2.35
CA SER A 160 0.27 -12.50 -3.07
C SER A 160 -0.30 -13.85 -3.52
N ASN A 161 -1.47 -14.20 -3.01
CA ASN A 161 -2.27 -15.30 -3.51
C ASN A 161 -2.97 -14.91 -4.82
N THR A 162 -3.42 -13.67 -4.94
CA THR A 162 -4.07 -13.16 -6.15
C THR A 162 -3.18 -13.38 -7.37
N ARG A 163 -1.89 -13.05 -7.29
CA ARG A 163 -0.94 -13.30 -8.38
C ARG A 163 -0.84 -14.78 -8.73
N SER A 164 -0.82 -15.66 -7.73
CA SER A 164 -0.72 -17.10 -7.94
C SER A 164 -1.92 -17.68 -8.72
N PHE A 165 -3.12 -17.14 -8.50
CA PHE A 165 -4.30 -17.55 -9.26
C PHE A 165 -4.20 -17.16 -10.74
N PHE A 166 -3.78 -15.93 -11.03
CA PHE A 166 -3.64 -15.46 -12.41
C PHE A 166 -2.49 -16.14 -13.17
N GLU A 167 -1.34 -16.33 -12.53
CA GLU A 167 -0.19 -16.98 -13.16
C GLU A 167 -0.31 -18.51 -13.17
N LYS A 168 -1.35 -19.10 -12.54
CA LYS A 168 -1.54 -20.55 -12.36
C LYS A 168 -0.29 -21.23 -11.80
N LYS A 169 0.48 -20.51 -11.00
CA LYS A 169 1.76 -20.90 -10.45
C LYS A 169 1.92 -20.34 -9.05
N LYS A 170 2.38 -21.17 -8.12
CA LYS A 170 2.75 -20.67 -6.78
C LYS A 170 4.03 -19.85 -6.88
N ASN A 171 3.93 -18.57 -6.58
CA ASN A 171 5.05 -17.64 -6.56
C ASN A 171 5.54 -17.45 -5.13
N GLU A 172 6.67 -18.04 -4.81
CA GLU A 172 7.33 -17.85 -3.52
C GLU A 172 8.40 -16.77 -3.62
N PRO A 173 8.44 -15.82 -2.66
CA PRO A 173 9.50 -14.85 -2.59
C PRO A 173 10.86 -15.52 -2.41
N LYS A 174 11.86 -15.08 -3.18
CA LYS A 174 13.21 -15.62 -3.09
C LYS A 174 14.05 -14.76 -2.14
N PHE A 175 14.62 -15.36 -1.10
CA PHE A 175 15.57 -14.69 -0.23
C PHE A 175 16.84 -14.31 -1.02
N LYS A 176 17.17 -13.03 -1.03
CA LYS A 176 18.32 -12.48 -1.79
C LYS A 176 19.61 -12.36 -0.96
N LYS A 177 19.70 -13.09 0.18
CA LYS A 177 20.86 -13.06 1.09
C LYS A 177 21.17 -11.67 1.65
N ALA A 178 20.15 -10.83 1.78
CA ALA A 178 20.26 -9.49 2.37
C ALA A 178 19.10 -9.29 3.35
N ILE A 179 19.39 -8.67 4.48
CA ILE A 179 18.42 -8.28 5.51
C ILE A 179 18.55 -6.79 5.79
N ALA A 180 17.44 -6.15 6.15
CA ALA A 180 17.42 -4.79 6.66
C ALA A 180 17.04 -4.84 8.15
N VAL A 181 17.93 -4.34 9.00
CA VAL A 181 17.65 -4.15 10.45
C VAL A 181 17.15 -2.75 10.64
N ARG A 182 16.00 -2.60 11.29
CA ARG A 182 15.39 -1.30 11.58
C ARG A 182 15.07 -1.18 13.06
N THR A 183 15.23 -0.01 13.60
CA THR A 183 14.86 0.30 14.98
C THR A 183 14.31 1.71 15.10
N ILE A 184 13.62 1.98 16.21
CA ILE A 184 13.15 3.33 16.58
C ILE A 184 13.91 3.72 17.83
N LEU A 185 14.63 4.83 17.74
CA LEU A 185 15.33 5.44 18.88
C LEU A 185 14.53 6.63 19.36
N LYS A 186 14.29 6.71 20.69
CA LYS A 186 13.80 7.94 21.32
C LYS A 186 15.02 8.80 21.59
N THR A 187 15.10 9.94 20.91
CA THR A 187 16.06 10.99 21.25
C THR A 187 15.50 11.83 22.38
N LYS A 188 16.39 12.19 23.32
CA LYS A 188 16.06 13.13 24.42
C LYS A 188 15.93 14.55 23.87
#